data_654dae3d3fdccff8acfaa49b5b5ce227
#
_entry.id   654dae3d3fdccff8acfaa49b5b5ce227
#
_cell.length_a   1.000
_cell.length_b   1.000
_cell.length_c   1.000
_cell.angle_alpha   90.00
_cell.angle_beta   90.00
_cell.angle_gamma   90.00
#
_symmetry.space_group_name_H-M   'P 1'
#
loop_
_entity.id
_entity.type
_entity.pdbx_description
1 polymer ?
#
loop_
_entity_poly.entity_id
_entity_poly.type
_entity_poly.pdbx_seq_one_letter_code
_entity_poly.pdbx_strand_id
1 'polypeptide(L)'
;MQKTSIKQFERIKMTVTNNPTGLQQANAFNEAQKPRDKALQQIAALRAISGKDGANLAIADGLRSQANTIEQGIANAYDAIGMLQIADASLKGVEDSASRLAELAVQKNSGILNDSQRQMINSQANALVGSINDSFANAHYNGKNVFQSLDFVVGTGTLENVNLNPLKTADLSVNSLDSITSFIDRVGSLRADIGASIQGLSANINASLQNELSVRKAEGEKLNDDVAKNSIDINTGFLKQNAAAFAMAQTKNLNQARIMSLLA
;
A
#
# COMPACT_ATOMS: atom_id res chain seq x y z
N MET A 1 -23.95 -55.91 26.90
CA MET A 1 -22.86 -55.06 27.41
C MET A 1 -22.07 -54.58 26.24
N GLN A 2 -22.42 -53.42 25.69
CA GLN A 2 -21.62 -52.74 24.66
C GLN A 2 -21.35 -51.30 25.19
N LYS A 3 -20.08 -51.07 25.52
CA LYS A 3 -19.58 -49.72 25.88
C LYS A 3 -19.35 -48.95 24.61
N THR A 4 -20.20 -47.98 24.38
CA THR A 4 -20.08 -47.02 23.30
C THR A 4 -18.94 -46.03 23.63
N SER A 5 -17.88 -46.11 22.85
CA SER A 5 -16.74 -45.22 22.90
C SER A 5 -17.17 -43.82 22.37
N ILE A 6 -17.29 -42.89 23.27
CA ILE A 6 -17.46 -41.46 22.91
C ILE A 6 -16.08 -40.96 22.49
N LYS A 7 -15.88 -40.83 21.17
CA LYS A 7 -14.72 -40.10 20.63
C LYS A 7 -14.83 -38.66 21.09
N GLN A 8 -13.88 -38.27 21.92
CA GLN A 8 -13.63 -36.87 22.27
C GLN A 8 -13.34 -36.07 20.99
N PHE A 9 -14.26 -35.20 20.66
CA PHE A 9 -13.92 -34.06 19.80
C PHE A 9 -12.98 -33.14 20.60
N GLU A 10 -11.70 -33.25 20.37
CA GLU A 10 -10.76 -32.23 20.79
C GLU A 10 -11.17 -30.94 20.11
N ARG A 11 -11.72 -30.02 20.90
CA ARG A 11 -11.88 -28.63 20.53
C ARG A 11 -10.47 -28.09 20.26
N ILE A 12 -10.15 -27.93 19.00
CA ILE A 12 -9.03 -27.08 18.59
C ILE A 12 -9.34 -25.71 19.15
N LYS A 13 -8.76 -25.39 20.28
CA LYS A 13 -8.69 -23.99 20.76
C LYS A 13 -7.84 -23.27 19.73
N MET A 14 -8.46 -22.60 18.78
CA MET A 14 -7.80 -21.53 18.04
C MET A 14 -7.43 -20.46 19.06
N THR A 15 -6.26 -20.58 19.63
CA THR A 15 -5.60 -19.44 20.27
C THR A 15 -5.28 -18.48 19.14
N VAL A 16 -6.08 -17.43 19.03
CA VAL A 16 -5.68 -16.22 18.30
C VAL A 16 -4.42 -15.75 19.02
N THR A 17 -3.28 -16.21 18.57
CA THR A 17 -1.99 -15.65 19.00
C THR A 17 -2.00 -14.22 18.49
N ASN A 18 -2.23 -13.28 19.40
CA ASN A 18 -1.93 -11.87 19.19
C ASN A 18 -0.58 -11.83 18.47
N ASN A 19 -0.58 -11.37 17.23
CA ASN A 19 0.62 -11.35 16.41
C ASN A 19 1.62 -10.37 17.08
N PRO A 20 2.62 -10.86 17.83
CA PRO A 20 3.52 -9.98 18.59
C PRO A 20 4.30 -9.06 17.65
N THR A 21 4.47 -9.47 16.40
CA THR A 21 5.13 -8.66 15.36
C THR A 21 4.29 -7.45 14.97
N GLY A 22 2.97 -7.57 14.88
CA GLY A 22 2.07 -6.44 14.58
C GLY A 22 2.03 -5.41 15.72
N LEU A 23 2.04 -5.87 16.97
CA LEU A 23 2.12 -5.01 18.15
C LEU A 23 3.49 -4.31 18.27
N GLN A 24 4.58 -5.02 18.00
CA GLN A 24 5.93 -4.42 17.97
C GLN A 24 6.05 -3.35 16.90
N GLN A 25 5.46 -3.55 15.72
CA GLN A 25 5.48 -2.58 14.64
C GLN A 25 4.61 -1.36 14.94
N ALA A 26 3.43 -1.56 15.53
CA ALA A 26 2.60 -0.45 16.00
C ALA A 26 3.30 0.35 17.10
N ASN A 27 3.98 -0.31 18.03
CA ASN A 27 4.78 0.36 19.04
C ASN A 27 5.96 1.11 18.43
N ALA A 28 6.67 0.53 17.46
CA ALA A 28 7.76 1.20 16.75
C ALA A 28 7.27 2.45 15.98
N PHE A 29 6.08 2.39 15.41
CA PHE A 29 5.43 3.53 14.75
C PHE A 29 5.13 4.65 15.77
N ASN A 30 4.53 4.32 16.91
CA ASN A 30 4.22 5.27 17.97
C ASN A 30 5.48 5.85 18.62
N GLU A 31 6.52 5.03 18.82
CA GLU A 31 7.83 5.49 19.33
C GLU A 31 8.53 6.43 18.33
N ALA A 32 8.36 6.22 17.03
CA ALA A 32 8.91 7.10 16.01
C ALA A 32 8.23 8.48 15.95
N GLN A 33 6.99 8.60 16.42
CA GLN A 33 6.28 9.88 16.53
C GLN A 33 6.78 10.75 17.70
N LYS A 34 7.17 10.15 18.82
CA LYS A 34 7.55 10.89 20.04
C LYS A 34 8.65 11.93 19.85
N PRO A 35 9.79 11.64 19.16
CA PRO A 35 10.82 12.64 18.94
C PRO A 35 10.31 13.82 18.09
N ARG A 36 9.49 13.55 17.09
CA ARG A 36 8.85 14.56 16.25
C ARG A 36 7.95 15.48 17.05
N ASP A 37 7.05 14.91 17.85
CA ASP A 37 6.10 15.67 18.67
C ASP A 37 6.83 16.52 19.71
N LYS A 38 7.92 15.99 20.29
CA LYS A 38 8.77 16.73 21.21
C LYS A 38 9.49 17.90 20.52
N ALA A 39 10.04 17.67 19.31
CA ALA A 39 10.67 18.73 18.55
C ALA A 39 9.67 19.84 18.16
N LEU A 40 8.45 19.49 17.78
CA LEU A 40 7.38 20.44 17.50
C LEU A 40 6.97 21.23 18.75
N GLN A 41 6.90 20.59 19.92
CA GLN A 41 6.62 21.26 21.19
C GLN A 41 7.74 22.23 21.57
N GLN A 42 9.00 21.89 21.35
CA GLN A 42 10.15 22.76 21.60
C GLN A 42 10.12 24.01 20.70
N ILE A 43 9.84 23.84 19.40
CA ILE A 43 9.65 24.93 18.45
C ILE A 43 8.47 25.83 18.90
N ALA A 44 7.37 25.25 19.34
CA ALA A 44 6.22 25.99 19.83
C ALA A 44 6.52 26.81 21.12
N ALA A 45 7.31 26.24 22.04
CA ALA A 45 7.70 26.91 23.29
C ALA A 45 8.65 28.07 23.04
N LEU A 46 9.63 27.92 22.16
CA LEU A 46 10.56 29.01 21.77
C LEU A 46 9.85 30.14 21.07
N ARG A 47 8.85 29.83 20.27
CA ARG A 47 7.97 30.78 19.62
C ARG A 47 7.21 31.68 20.60
N ALA A 48 6.79 31.14 21.75
CA ALA A 48 6.15 31.92 22.83
C ALA A 48 7.12 32.96 23.46
N ILE A 49 8.43 32.65 23.43
CA ILE A 49 9.48 33.53 23.99
C ILE A 49 9.96 34.58 22.96
N SER A 50 9.94 34.23 21.68
CA SER A 50 10.41 35.08 20.55
C SER A 50 9.47 36.21 20.20
N GLY A 51 8.35 36.42 20.87
CA GLY A 51 7.30 37.39 20.58
C GLY A 51 7.72 38.87 20.61
N LYS A 52 9.03 39.17 20.67
CA LYS A 52 9.55 40.55 20.64
C LYS A 52 9.74 41.11 19.23
N ASP A 53 9.83 40.28 18.20
CA ASP A 53 9.95 40.69 16.80
C ASP A 53 8.82 40.12 15.97
N GLY A 54 7.74 40.89 15.83
CA GLY A 54 6.54 40.51 15.10
C GLY A 54 6.77 40.13 13.63
N ALA A 55 7.79 40.73 12.98
CA ALA A 55 8.11 40.45 11.58
C ALA A 55 8.75 39.07 11.43
N ASN A 56 9.73 38.73 12.25
CA ASN A 56 10.35 37.40 12.26
C ASN A 56 9.35 36.30 12.66
N LEU A 57 8.45 36.65 13.59
CA LEU A 57 7.39 35.72 13.97
C LEU A 57 6.41 35.43 12.80
N ALA A 58 6.00 36.45 12.06
CA ALA A 58 5.13 36.29 10.89
C ALA A 58 5.78 35.45 9.77
N ILE A 59 7.10 35.66 9.54
CA ILE A 59 7.87 34.87 8.58
C ILE A 59 7.97 33.40 9.08
N ALA A 60 8.26 33.18 10.35
CA ALA A 60 8.32 31.83 10.93
C ALA A 60 6.96 31.12 10.84
N ASP A 61 5.83 31.84 11.03
CA ASP A 61 4.48 31.31 10.84
C ASP A 61 4.23 30.87 9.40
N GLY A 62 4.65 31.65 8.43
CA GLY A 62 4.56 31.30 7.02
C GLY A 62 5.36 30.04 6.68
N LEU A 63 6.62 29.97 7.15
CA LEU A 63 7.49 28.83 6.95
C LEU A 63 6.92 27.56 7.62
N ARG A 64 6.39 27.69 8.82
CA ARG A 64 5.72 26.58 9.52
C ARG A 64 4.50 26.09 8.75
N SER A 65 3.67 26.98 8.23
CA SER A 65 2.53 26.60 7.41
C SER A 65 2.97 25.84 6.16
N GLN A 66 4.04 26.29 5.52
CA GLN A 66 4.64 25.61 4.38
C GLN A 66 5.18 24.24 4.74
N ALA A 67 5.91 24.11 5.86
CA ALA A 67 6.41 22.83 6.35
C ALA A 67 5.28 21.83 6.62
N ASN A 68 4.19 22.27 7.27
CA ASN A 68 3.01 21.44 7.53
C ASN A 68 2.32 20.99 6.23
N THR A 69 2.29 21.84 5.20
CA THR A 69 1.76 21.46 3.88
C THR A 69 2.61 20.38 3.24
N ILE A 70 3.94 20.50 3.31
CA ILE A 70 4.86 19.48 2.81
C ILE A 70 4.69 18.16 3.57
N GLU A 71 4.60 18.24 4.90
CA GLU A 71 4.36 17.07 5.77
C GLU A 71 3.08 16.32 5.38
N GLN A 72 1.98 17.07 5.14
CA GLN A 72 0.74 16.46 4.67
C GLN A 72 0.89 15.84 3.27
N GLY A 73 1.63 16.49 2.36
CA GLY A 73 1.93 15.95 1.04
C GLY A 73 2.75 14.66 1.10
N ILE A 74 3.70 14.56 2.04
CA ILE A 74 4.46 13.35 2.31
C ILE A 74 3.53 12.23 2.82
N ALA A 75 2.65 12.53 3.76
CA ALA A 75 1.68 11.56 4.27
C ALA A 75 0.78 11.02 3.16
N ASN A 76 0.25 11.91 2.30
CA ASN A 76 -0.55 11.51 1.14
C ASN A 76 0.23 10.63 0.16
N ALA A 77 1.52 10.91 -0.05
CA ALA A 77 2.38 10.08 -0.91
C ALA A 77 2.58 8.67 -0.35
N TYR A 78 2.67 8.52 0.98
CA TYR A 78 2.71 7.20 1.61
C TYR A 78 1.40 6.44 1.49
N ASP A 79 0.28 7.11 1.65
CA ASP A 79 -1.04 6.51 1.44
C ASP A 79 -1.19 6.05 -0.01
N ALA A 80 -0.71 6.85 -0.98
CA ALA A 80 -0.66 6.48 -2.39
C ALA A 80 0.18 5.22 -2.62
N ILE A 81 1.39 5.14 -2.05
CA ILE A 81 2.24 3.94 -2.15
C ILE A 81 1.53 2.72 -1.55
N GLY A 82 0.89 2.85 -0.38
CA GLY A 82 0.12 1.77 0.24
C GLY A 82 -1.01 1.26 -0.66
N MET A 83 -1.73 2.17 -1.31
CA MET A 83 -2.79 1.85 -2.27
C MET A 83 -2.24 1.14 -3.51
N LEU A 84 -1.12 1.63 -4.08
CA LEU A 84 -0.45 1.02 -5.22
C LEU A 84 0.06 -0.39 -4.93
N GLN A 85 0.55 -0.64 -3.72
CA GLN A 85 0.98 -1.97 -3.28
C GLN A 85 -0.19 -2.96 -3.21
N ILE A 86 -1.37 -2.50 -2.77
CA ILE A 86 -2.58 -3.33 -2.79
C ILE A 86 -2.99 -3.64 -4.22
N ALA A 87 -2.92 -2.65 -5.12
CA ALA A 87 -3.21 -2.84 -6.54
C ALA A 87 -2.25 -3.86 -7.18
N ASP A 88 -0.94 -3.75 -6.93
CA ASP A 88 0.06 -4.70 -7.43
C ASP A 88 -0.18 -6.12 -6.91
N ALA A 89 -0.49 -6.27 -5.62
CA ALA A 89 -0.80 -7.57 -5.03
C ALA A 89 -2.05 -8.22 -5.66
N SER A 90 -3.10 -7.41 -5.94
CA SER A 90 -4.29 -7.87 -6.64
C SER A 90 -3.99 -8.25 -8.09
N LEU A 91 -3.19 -7.45 -8.80
CA LEU A 91 -2.79 -7.74 -10.18
C LEU A 91 -1.94 -9.01 -10.29
N LYS A 92 -1.14 -9.32 -9.26
CA LYS A 92 -0.44 -10.60 -9.19
C LYS A 92 -1.42 -11.78 -9.19
N GLY A 93 -2.48 -11.72 -8.39
CA GLY A 93 -3.53 -12.75 -8.38
C GLY A 93 -4.28 -12.84 -9.71
N VAL A 94 -4.50 -11.69 -10.36
CA VAL A 94 -5.07 -11.61 -11.72
C VAL A 94 -4.15 -12.28 -12.74
N GLU A 95 -2.84 -12.00 -12.70
CA GLU A 95 -1.84 -12.61 -13.57
C GLU A 95 -1.78 -14.14 -13.41
N ASP A 96 -1.77 -14.62 -12.16
CA ASP A 96 -1.77 -16.05 -11.85
C ASP A 96 -3.04 -16.74 -12.39
N SER A 97 -4.21 -16.12 -12.21
CA SER A 97 -5.49 -16.60 -12.75
C SER A 97 -5.53 -16.59 -14.28
N ALA A 98 -5.00 -15.55 -14.92
CA ALA A 98 -4.93 -15.44 -16.38
C ALA A 98 -3.94 -16.46 -16.97
N SER A 99 -2.80 -16.69 -16.32
CA SER A 99 -1.84 -17.73 -16.70
C SER A 99 -2.47 -19.12 -16.64
N ARG A 100 -3.25 -19.39 -15.59
CA ARG A 100 -4.01 -20.64 -15.49
C ARG A 100 -5.08 -20.76 -16.57
N LEU A 101 -5.73 -19.64 -16.93
CA LEU A 101 -6.70 -19.62 -18.03
C LEU A 101 -6.00 -19.91 -19.39
N ALA A 102 -4.78 -19.44 -19.61
CA ALA A 102 -3.99 -19.75 -20.80
C ALA A 102 -3.64 -21.25 -20.89
N GLU A 103 -3.27 -21.88 -19.76
CA GLU A 103 -3.04 -23.32 -19.72
C GLU A 103 -4.31 -24.11 -20.09
N LEU A 104 -5.48 -23.71 -19.58
CA LEU A 104 -6.76 -24.31 -19.93
C LEU A 104 -7.12 -24.12 -21.42
N ALA A 105 -6.77 -22.96 -21.99
CA ALA A 105 -6.97 -22.69 -23.42
C ALA A 105 -6.12 -23.62 -24.31
N VAL A 106 -4.87 -23.86 -23.93
CA VAL A 106 -4.00 -24.83 -24.62
C VAL A 106 -4.55 -26.24 -24.45
N GLN A 107 -4.97 -26.62 -23.24
CA GLN A 107 -5.54 -27.94 -22.98
C GLN A 107 -6.83 -28.19 -23.80
N LYS A 108 -7.71 -27.17 -23.88
CA LYS A 108 -8.98 -27.26 -24.60
C LYS A 108 -8.80 -27.51 -26.11
N ASN A 109 -7.73 -26.95 -26.69
CA ASN A 109 -7.40 -27.10 -28.10
C ASN A 109 -6.84 -28.49 -28.45
N SER A 110 -6.66 -29.37 -27.46
CA SER A 110 -6.26 -30.75 -27.69
C SER A 110 -7.37 -31.53 -28.38
N GLY A 111 -7.03 -32.20 -29.49
CA GLY A 111 -7.98 -32.98 -30.32
C GLY A 111 -8.47 -34.26 -29.65
N ILE A 112 -7.92 -34.66 -28.48
CA ILE A 112 -8.26 -35.92 -27.79
C ILE A 112 -9.38 -35.76 -26.75
N LEU A 113 -9.84 -34.51 -26.48
CA LEU A 113 -10.87 -34.26 -25.47
C LEU A 113 -12.26 -34.60 -25.96
N ASN A 114 -13.05 -35.23 -25.08
CA ASN A 114 -14.48 -35.41 -25.29
C ASN A 114 -15.28 -34.19 -24.87
N ASP A 115 -16.57 -34.11 -25.21
CA ASP A 115 -17.44 -32.98 -24.94
C ASP A 115 -17.60 -32.68 -23.44
N SER A 116 -17.67 -33.72 -22.60
CA SER A 116 -17.77 -33.58 -21.13
C SER A 116 -16.50 -32.90 -20.56
N GLN A 117 -15.32 -33.30 -21.03
CA GLN A 117 -14.05 -32.70 -20.63
C GLN A 117 -13.95 -31.25 -21.09
N ARG A 118 -14.39 -30.94 -22.31
CA ARG A 118 -14.46 -29.54 -22.82
C ARG A 118 -15.40 -28.69 -21.97
N GLN A 119 -16.54 -29.24 -21.53
CA GLN A 119 -17.46 -28.54 -20.63
C GLN A 119 -16.83 -28.25 -19.27
N MET A 120 -16.09 -29.22 -18.69
CA MET A 120 -15.38 -28.99 -17.43
C MET A 120 -14.33 -27.91 -17.54
N ILE A 121 -13.56 -27.88 -18.64
CA ILE A 121 -12.57 -26.81 -18.91
C ILE A 121 -13.27 -25.46 -19.01
N ASN A 122 -14.40 -25.36 -19.73
CA ASN A 122 -15.17 -24.12 -19.82
C ASN A 122 -15.66 -23.65 -18.46
N SER A 123 -16.12 -24.55 -17.59
CA SER A 123 -16.58 -24.20 -16.24
C SER A 123 -15.44 -23.67 -15.37
N GLN A 124 -14.26 -24.31 -15.45
CA GLN A 124 -13.07 -23.84 -14.73
C GLN A 124 -12.60 -22.48 -15.28
N ALA A 125 -12.61 -22.29 -16.60
CA ALA A 125 -12.24 -21.03 -17.23
C ALA A 125 -13.17 -19.89 -16.79
N ASN A 126 -14.48 -20.13 -16.76
CA ASN A 126 -15.45 -19.14 -16.29
C ASN A 126 -15.24 -18.78 -14.81
N ALA A 127 -14.89 -19.77 -13.96
CA ALA A 127 -14.55 -19.52 -12.57
C ALA A 127 -13.30 -18.67 -12.43
N LEU A 128 -12.26 -18.87 -13.26
CA LEU A 128 -11.05 -18.05 -13.27
C LEU A 128 -11.34 -16.60 -13.73
N VAL A 129 -12.17 -16.43 -14.77
CA VAL A 129 -12.60 -15.08 -15.20
C VAL A 129 -13.41 -14.40 -14.08
N GLY A 130 -14.27 -15.15 -13.38
CA GLY A 130 -14.95 -14.66 -12.18
C GLY A 130 -13.96 -14.18 -11.11
N SER A 131 -12.95 -15.01 -10.78
CA SER A 131 -11.90 -14.68 -9.81
C SER A 131 -11.10 -13.43 -10.20
N ILE A 132 -10.82 -13.24 -11.50
CA ILE A 132 -10.17 -12.01 -12.01
C ILE A 132 -11.06 -10.79 -11.74
N ASN A 133 -12.35 -10.88 -12.05
CA ASN A 133 -13.30 -9.78 -11.79
C ASN A 133 -13.41 -9.48 -10.29
N ASP A 134 -13.48 -10.52 -9.47
CA ASP A 134 -13.54 -10.37 -8.00
C ASP A 134 -12.26 -9.73 -7.46
N SER A 135 -11.10 -10.03 -8.04
CA SER A 135 -9.83 -9.40 -7.66
C SER A 135 -9.85 -7.88 -7.93
N PHE A 136 -10.40 -7.45 -9.05
CA PHE A 136 -10.59 -6.02 -9.34
C PHE A 136 -11.65 -5.37 -8.45
N ALA A 137 -12.76 -6.08 -8.21
CA ALA A 137 -13.86 -5.55 -7.42
C ALA A 137 -13.54 -5.42 -5.93
N ASN A 138 -12.74 -6.35 -5.38
CA ASN A 138 -12.49 -6.44 -3.95
C ASN A 138 -11.19 -5.77 -3.48
N ALA A 139 -10.39 -5.24 -4.39
CA ALA A 139 -9.18 -4.50 -4.03
C ALA A 139 -9.54 -3.10 -3.49
N HIS A 140 -9.54 -2.96 -2.17
CA HIS A 140 -9.91 -1.72 -1.50
C HIS A 140 -8.81 -1.22 -0.57
N TYR A 141 -8.66 0.11 -0.55
CA TYR A 141 -7.86 0.84 0.44
C TYR A 141 -8.77 1.88 1.11
N ASN A 142 -8.84 1.85 2.42
CA ASN A 142 -9.69 2.76 3.21
C ASN A 142 -11.14 2.87 2.68
N GLY A 143 -11.73 1.72 2.28
CA GLY A 143 -13.11 1.63 1.76
C GLY A 143 -13.30 2.07 0.31
N LYS A 144 -12.26 2.54 -0.37
CA LYS A 144 -12.28 2.90 -1.80
C LYS A 144 -11.64 1.80 -2.63
N ASN A 145 -12.22 1.48 -3.78
CA ASN A 145 -11.59 0.58 -4.74
C ASN A 145 -10.30 1.22 -5.28
N VAL A 146 -9.23 0.42 -5.40
CA VAL A 146 -7.93 0.92 -5.87
C VAL A 146 -7.85 0.99 -7.40
N PHE A 147 -8.69 0.24 -8.11
CA PHE A 147 -8.70 0.22 -9.57
C PHE A 147 -9.57 1.33 -10.15
N GLN A 148 -9.05 2.53 -10.12
CA GLN A 148 -9.64 3.73 -10.71
C GLN A 148 -8.54 4.76 -11.02
N SER A 149 -8.87 5.83 -11.74
CA SER A 149 -7.97 6.97 -11.85
C SER A 149 -7.94 7.74 -10.52
N LEU A 150 -6.75 7.97 -10.00
CA LEU A 150 -6.54 8.56 -8.69
C LEU A 150 -5.58 9.73 -8.79
N ASP A 151 -5.96 10.84 -8.15
CA ASP A 151 -5.13 12.03 -8.01
C ASP A 151 -4.65 12.14 -6.56
N PHE A 152 -3.35 12.24 -6.39
CA PHE A 152 -2.71 12.44 -5.09
C PHE A 152 -2.07 13.81 -5.04
N VAL A 153 -2.38 14.57 -4.00
CA VAL A 153 -1.68 15.82 -3.71
C VAL A 153 -0.43 15.48 -2.89
N VAL A 154 0.75 15.65 -3.48
CA VAL A 154 2.03 15.28 -2.88
C VAL A 154 2.97 16.49 -2.77
N GLY A 155 3.97 16.40 -1.92
CA GLY A 155 4.99 17.44 -1.75
C GLY A 155 4.39 18.79 -1.37
N THR A 156 4.68 19.82 -2.13
CA THR A 156 4.19 21.19 -1.92
C THR A 156 2.84 21.49 -2.57
N GLY A 157 2.04 20.48 -2.86
CA GLY A 157 0.74 20.63 -3.53
C GLY A 157 0.75 20.19 -4.99
N THR A 158 1.76 19.44 -5.43
CA THR A 158 1.80 18.83 -6.77
C THR A 158 0.77 17.71 -6.86
N LEU A 159 -0.01 17.70 -7.97
CA LEU A 159 -0.92 16.61 -8.28
C LEU A 159 -0.16 15.50 -9.02
N GLU A 160 -0.20 14.31 -8.47
CA GLU A 160 0.29 13.09 -9.12
C GLU A 160 -0.92 12.25 -9.51
N ASN A 161 -1.09 12.01 -10.81
CA ASN A 161 -2.17 11.18 -11.33
C ASN A 161 -1.67 9.77 -11.59
N VAL A 162 -2.37 8.79 -11.05
CA VAL A 162 -2.11 7.37 -11.34
C VAL A 162 -3.39 6.75 -11.89
N ASN A 163 -3.31 6.26 -13.11
CA ASN A 163 -4.44 5.63 -13.78
C ASN A 163 -4.38 4.11 -13.59
N LEU A 164 -5.22 3.60 -12.69
CA LEU A 164 -5.35 2.18 -12.36
C LEU A 164 -6.70 1.61 -12.84
N ASN A 165 -7.30 2.15 -13.89
CA ASN A 165 -8.57 1.63 -14.37
C ASN A 165 -8.49 0.11 -14.61
N PRO A 166 -9.49 -0.67 -14.16
CA PRO A 166 -9.50 -2.11 -14.31
C PRO A 166 -9.46 -2.50 -15.79
N LEU A 167 -8.69 -3.54 -16.10
CA LEU A 167 -8.63 -4.07 -17.46
C LEU A 167 -9.94 -4.77 -17.81
N LYS A 168 -10.39 -4.58 -19.05
CA LYS A 168 -11.61 -5.24 -19.53
C LYS A 168 -11.38 -6.75 -19.60
N THR A 169 -12.30 -7.51 -19.01
CA THR A 169 -12.30 -8.98 -18.98
C THR A 169 -13.33 -9.59 -19.91
N ALA A 170 -14.18 -8.75 -20.53
CA ALA A 170 -15.27 -9.21 -21.40
C ALA A 170 -14.80 -10.07 -22.59
N ASP A 171 -13.58 -9.82 -23.07
CA ASP A 171 -12.99 -10.54 -24.19
C ASP A 171 -12.17 -11.77 -23.75
N LEU A 172 -12.06 -12.02 -22.45
CA LEU A 172 -11.33 -13.18 -21.93
C LEU A 172 -12.14 -14.45 -22.18
N SER A 173 -11.62 -15.30 -23.02
CA SER A 173 -12.24 -16.57 -23.35
C SER A 173 -11.18 -17.68 -23.46
N VAL A 174 -11.47 -18.83 -22.91
CA VAL A 174 -10.65 -20.05 -23.09
C VAL A 174 -10.57 -20.49 -24.56
N ASN A 175 -11.36 -19.90 -25.44
CA ASN A 175 -11.30 -20.16 -26.89
C ASN A 175 -10.28 -19.32 -27.64
N SER A 176 -9.71 -18.29 -27.02
CA SER A 176 -8.76 -17.37 -27.63
C SER A 176 -7.53 -17.20 -26.75
N LEU A 177 -6.47 -17.97 -27.07
CA LEU A 177 -5.19 -17.85 -26.37
C LEU A 177 -4.59 -16.43 -26.57
N ASP A 178 -4.75 -15.86 -27.77
CA ASP A 178 -4.23 -14.52 -28.09
C ASP A 178 -4.86 -13.45 -27.21
N SER A 179 -6.18 -13.53 -26.93
CA SER A 179 -6.84 -12.56 -26.04
C SER A 179 -6.34 -12.68 -24.61
N ILE A 180 -6.08 -13.91 -24.13
CA ILE A 180 -5.55 -14.16 -22.81
C ILE A 180 -4.11 -13.63 -22.69
N THR A 181 -3.26 -13.92 -23.68
CA THR A 181 -1.86 -13.45 -23.70
C THR A 181 -1.82 -11.92 -23.74
N SER A 182 -2.61 -11.29 -24.60
CA SER A 182 -2.72 -9.82 -24.66
C SER A 182 -3.23 -9.22 -23.34
N PHE A 183 -4.09 -9.93 -22.60
CA PHE A 183 -4.53 -9.50 -21.29
C PHE A 183 -3.39 -9.61 -20.26
N ILE A 184 -2.63 -10.71 -20.27
CA ILE A 184 -1.46 -10.89 -19.38
C ILE A 184 -0.43 -9.78 -19.63
N ASP A 185 -0.14 -9.45 -20.90
CA ASP A 185 0.79 -8.37 -21.26
C ASP A 185 0.32 -7.02 -20.71
N ARG A 186 -0.98 -6.74 -20.79
CA ARG A 186 -1.56 -5.51 -20.23
C ARG A 186 -1.51 -5.48 -18.71
N VAL A 187 -1.71 -6.63 -18.04
CA VAL A 187 -1.51 -6.74 -16.59
C VAL A 187 -0.07 -6.45 -16.24
N GLY A 188 0.89 -7.04 -16.98
CA GLY A 188 2.32 -6.79 -16.80
C GLY A 188 2.68 -5.31 -16.97
N SER A 189 2.15 -4.66 -18.04
CA SER A 189 2.34 -3.22 -18.25
C SER A 189 1.79 -2.39 -17.10
N LEU A 190 0.56 -2.68 -16.65
CA LEU A 190 -0.04 -1.95 -15.52
C LEU A 190 0.77 -2.13 -14.22
N ARG A 191 1.33 -3.32 -13.96
CA ARG A 191 2.23 -3.56 -12.84
C ARG A 191 3.54 -2.79 -12.96
N ALA A 192 4.08 -2.68 -14.19
CA ALA A 192 5.27 -1.86 -14.45
C ALA A 192 4.99 -0.37 -14.18
N ASP A 193 3.83 0.14 -14.61
CA ASP A 193 3.39 1.52 -14.35
C ASP A 193 3.23 1.79 -12.84
N ILE A 194 2.65 0.84 -12.11
CA ILE A 194 2.58 0.90 -10.64
C ILE A 194 3.98 0.97 -10.02
N GLY A 195 4.90 0.11 -10.47
CA GLY A 195 6.28 0.12 -10.00
C GLY A 195 6.98 1.46 -10.26
N ALA A 196 6.80 2.02 -11.45
CA ALA A 196 7.32 3.34 -11.81
C ALA A 196 6.72 4.45 -10.93
N SER A 197 5.40 4.42 -10.71
CA SER A 197 4.70 5.38 -9.84
C SER A 197 5.18 5.31 -8.39
N ILE A 198 5.40 4.11 -7.85
CA ILE A 198 5.97 3.92 -6.50
C ILE A 198 7.37 4.51 -6.41
N GLN A 199 8.21 4.33 -7.43
CA GLN A 199 9.55 4.93 -7.48
C GLN A 199 9.49 6.46 -7.58
N GLY A 200 8.59 6.99 -8.42
CA GLY A 200 8.35 8.43 -8.53
C GLY A 200 7.88 9.05 -7.20
N LEU A 201 6.91 8.44 -6.55
CA LEU A 201 6.42 8.86 -5.23
C LEU A 201 7.52 8.79 -4.16
N SER A 202 8.34 7.73 -4.17
CA SER A 202 9.47 7.59 -3.24
C SER A 202 10.51 8.68 -3.45
N ALA A 203 10.82 9.03 -4.70
CA ALA A 203 11.72 10.13 -5.03
C ALA A 203 11.11 11.48 -4.59
N ASN A 204 9.81 11.69 -4.82
CA ASN A 204 9.10 12.89 -4.37
C ASN A 204 9.13 13.04 -2.85
N ILE A 205 8.89 11.95 -2.10
CA ILE A 205 8.98 11.93 -0.64
C ILE A 205 10.38 12.37 -0.18
N ASN A 206 11.44 11.83 -0.76
CA ASN A 206 12.81 12.18 -0.40
C ASN A 206 13.11 13.66 -0.68
N ALA A 207 12.67 14.18 -1.82
CA ALA A 207 12.80 15.60 -2.15
C ALA A 207 11.99 16.49 -1.21
N SER A 208 10.78 16.07 -0.88
CA SER A 208 9.89 16.79 0.05
C SER A 208 10.44 16.81 1.47
N LEU A 209 11.03 15.72 1.95
CA LEU A 209 11.71 15.66 3.26
C LEU A 209 12.89 16.63 3.33
N GLN A 210 13.69 16.72 2.27
CA GLN A 210 14.80 17.69 2.20
C GLN A 210 14.29 19.14 2.17
N ASN A 211 13.19 19.38 1.45
CA ASN A 211 12.57 20.70 1.38
C ASN A 211 11.96 21.06 2.75
N GLU A 212 11.23 20.17 3.38
CA GLU A 212 10.69 20.37 4.73
C GLU A 212 11.81 20.70 5.73
N LEU A 213 12.91 19.95 5.69
CA LEU A 213 14.07 20.19 6.53
C LEU A 213 14.63 21.60 6.33
N SER A 214 14.75 22.05 5.07
CA SER A 214 15.23 23.38 4.72
C SER A 214 14.29 24.47 5.21
N VAL A 215 12.99 24.29 5.05
CA VAL A 215 11.94 25.20 5.50
C VAL A 215 11.94 25.31 7.03
N ARG A 216 12.01 24.18 7.74
CA ARG A 216 12.08 24.17 9.21
C ARG A 216 13.38 24.77 9.73
N LYS A 217 14.50 24.55 9.02
CA LYS A 217 15.75 25.24 9.34
C LYS A 217 15.60 26.76 9.24
N ALA A 218 15.02 27.24 8.14
CA ALA A 218 14.75 28.67 7.96
C ALA A 218 13.77 29.23 9.02
N GLU A 219 12.74 28.46 9.41
CA GLU A 219 11.84 28.81 10.52
C GLU A 219 12.62 28.99 11.81
N GLY A 220 13.49 28.06 12.17
CA GLY A 220 14.25 28.13 13.40
C GLY A 220 15.30 29.25 13.42
N GLU A 221 15.95 29.52 12.29
CA GLU A 221 16.84 30.69 12.19
C GLU A 221 16.11 32.01 12.51
N LYS A 222 14.81 32.09 12.16
CA LYS A 222 13.96 33.22 12.53
C LYS A 222 13.56 33.27 14.00
N LEU A 223 13.52 32.08 14.62
CA LEU A 223 13.16 31.90 16.05
C LEU A 223 14.40 31.79 16.97
N ASN A 224 15.63 31.84 16.43
CA ASN A 224 16.87 31.58 17.17
C ASN A 224 16.88 30.19 17.88
N ASP A 225 16.42 29.17 17.18
CA ASP A 225 16.32 27.80 17.70
C ASP A 225 17.46 26.89 17.23
N ASP A 226 17.79 25.85 18.01
CA ASP A 226 18.73 24.79 17.62
C ASP A 226 18.05 23.80 16.64
N VAL A 227 17.91 24.26 15.40
CA VAL A 227 17.16 23.60 14.34
C VAL A 227 17.82 22.34 13.85
N ALA A 228 19.14 22.23 13.93
CA ALA A 228 19.87 21.08 13.42
C ALA A 228 19.46 19.80 14.17
N LYS A 229 19.31 19.89 15.50
CA LYS A 229 18.88 18.77 16.33
C LYS A 229 17.41 18.41 16.11
N ASN A 230 16.53 19.39 16.10
CA ASN A 230 15.10 19.19 15.91
C ASN A 230 14.78 18.62 14.51
N SER A 231 15.51 19.05 13.47
CA SER A 231 15.38 18.53 12.11
C SER A 231 15.87 17.10 11.95
N ILE A 232 16.96 16.72 12.63
CA ILE A 232 17.43 15.32 12.66
C ILE A 232 16.40 14.43 13.35
N ASP A 233 15.80 14.87 14.44
CA ASP A 233 14.80 14.10 15.20
C ASP A 233 13.52 13.90 14.36
N ILE A 234 13.05 14.92 13.65
CA ILE A 234 11.91 14.85 12.73
C ILE A 234 12.20 13.86 11.59
N ASN A 235 13.34 14.01 10.91
CA ASN A 235 13.68 13.16 9.76
C ASN A 235 13.90 11.70 10.17
N THR A 236 14.51 11.47 11.34
CA THR A 236 14.68 10.13 11.91
C THR A 236 13.32 9.53 12.29
N GLY A 237 12.39 10.35 12.79
CA GLY A 237 11.01 9.95 13.09
C GLY A 237 10.29 9.47 11.82
N PHE A 238 10.34 10.23 10.73
CA PHE A 238 9.74 9.85 9.45
C PHE A 238 10.33 8.56 8.88
N LEU A 239 11.65 8.42 8.86
CA LEU A 239 12.31 7.20 8.37
C LEU A 239 11.88 5.97 9.15
N LYS A 240 11.80 6.06 10.48
CA LYS A 240 11.35 4.95 11.36
C LYS A 240 9.87 4.65 11.15
N GLN A 241 9.03 5.67 11.01
CA GLN A 241 7.60 5.53 10.75
C GLN A 241 7.34 4.81 9.43
N ASN A 242 8.09 5.16 8.39
CA ASN A 242 7.98 4.54 7.07
C ASN A 242 8.46 3.09 7.07
N ALA A 243 9.58 2.82 7.72
CA ALA A 243 10.07 1.46 7.88
C ALA A 243 9.06 0.59 8.64
N ALA A 244 8.40 1.14 9.68
CA ALA A 244 7.37 0.44 10.43
C ALA A 244 6.08 0.22 9.61
N ALA A 245 5.64 1.21 8.83
CA ALA A 245 4.48 1.09 7.94
C ALA A 245 4.72 0.04 6.85
N PHE A 246 5.91 0.05 6.23
CA PHE A 246 6.31 -0.96 5.24
C PHE A 246 6.34 -2.37 5.84
N ALA A 247 6.90 -2.52 7.03
CA ALA A 247 6.93 -3.79 7.74
C ALA A 247 5.51 -4.29 8.11
N MET A 248 4.59 -3.38 8.48
CA MET A 248 3.17 -3.73 8.73
C MET A 248 2.45 -4.21 7.45
N ALA A 249 2.72 -3.59 6.30
CA ALA A 249 2.15 -4.01 5.03
C ALA A 249 2.64 -5.42 4.64
N GLN A 250 3.93 -5.69 4.81
CA GLN A 250 4.50 -7.02 4.55
C GLN A 250 3.93 -8.12 5.47
N THR A 251 3.73 -7.83 6.75
CA THR A 251 3.14 -8.82 7.68
C THR A 251 1.68 -9.11 7.38
N LYS A 252 0.91 -8.15 6.89
CA LYS A 252 -0.47 -8.41 6.41
C LYS A 252 -0.48 -9.36 5.23
N ASN A 253 0.40 -9.16 4.25
CA ASN A 253 0.52 -10.03 3.08
C ASN A 253 0.94 -11.47 3.46
N LEU A 254 1.90 -11.62 4.39
CA LEU A 254 2.33 -12.92 4.89
C LEU A 254 1.21 -13.65 5.67
N ASN A 255 0.41 -12.92 6.43
CA ASN A 255 -0.72 -13.49 7.16
C ASN A 255 -1.86 -13.92 6.21
N GLN A 256 -2.14 -13.16 5.16
CA GLN A 256 -3.08 -13.59 4.11
C GLN A 256 -2.60 -14.85 3.38
N ALA A 257 -1.33 -14.90 2.98
CA ALA A 257 -0.75 -16.09 2.35
C ALA A 257 -0.82 -17.32 3.27
N ARG A 258 -0.57 -17.15 4.57
CA ARG A 258 -0.70 -18.23 5.57
C ARG A 258 -2.14 -18.70 5.77
N ILE A 259 -3.10 -17.78 5.80
CA ILE A 259 -4.53 -18.12 5.90
C ILE A 259 -4.98 -18.90 4.65
N MET A 260 -4.55 -18.45 3.45
CA MET A 260 -4.85 -19.15 2.20
C MET A 260 -4.23 -20.55 2.16
N SER A 261 -2.99 -20.72 2.65
CA SER A 261 -2.34 -22.05 2.73
C SER A 261 -2.93 -22.98 3.78
N LEU A 262 -3.70 -22.48 4.74
CA LEU A 262 -4.41 -23.26 5.76
C LEU A 262 -5.84 -23.64 5.33
N LEU A 263 -6.37 -22.96 4.31
CA LEU A 263 -7.71 -23.19 3.76
C LEU A 263 -7.67 -24.04 2.46
N ALA A 264 -6.48 -24.26 1.90
CA ALA A 264 -6.22 -25.14 0.75
C ALA A 264 -5.82 -26.55 1.24
#